data_a3771e392c17dc0b31f46abb9fd6bb23
#
_entry.id   a3771e392c17dc0b31f46abb9fd6bb23
#
_cell.length_a   1.000
_cell.length_b   1.000
_cell.length_c   1.000
_cell.angle_alpha   90.00
_cell.angle_beta   90.00
_cell.angle_gamma   90.00
#
_symmetry.space_group_name_H-M   'P 1'
#
loop_
_entity.id
_entity.type
_entity.pdbx_description
1 polymer ?
#
loop_
_entity_poly.entity_id
_entity_poly.type
_entity_poly.pdbx_seq_one_letter_code
_entity_poly.pdbx_strand_id
1 'polypeptide(L)'
;MGFASCQNFQTSEVALTPLAQHPNGMLYVGMETCLECHADLVQSHLLTPHYNTSKQTTLGALENLLANSNTTVKLNDGTSLFIEKEGQQVVQKAFAPTSQEPLYAKTMDIAIGSGKKIGQTFLNWEESSLFQLQASHFNPLNQWINSPGYGSFLAPKRPIFPRCLECHSTYAQAENPSSPMENNRYVQNQIVYGIDCQRCHGPVVEHVNYHRKNPMDSIGKNILKYSQLSREQRLDMCALCHQGTLEQSNQKSFAFQPGDRLNNFRTQINTQASKQVADVHANQVALLRSSACFQQTKTMDCMTCHNPHRAEAGNRVKFNAICASCHQGVTHAPAENATLLKTSFSDCVQCHMPLQDSSMMKLELELDSLFPVQVRTHKIGIYGE
;
A
#
# COMPACT_ATOMS: atom_id res chain seq x y z
N MET A 1 -36.34 -42.39 37.34
CA MET A 1 -36.35 -40.95 37.29
C MET A 1 -34.88 -40.49 37.20
N GLY A 2 -34.39 -40.23 36.01
CA GLY A 2 -33.02 -39.76 35.79
C GLY A 2 -33.05 -38.27 35.59
N PHE A 3 -32.38 -37.53 36.45
CA PHE A 3 -32.18 -36.10 36.28
C PHE A 3 -31.05 -35.86 35.26
N ALA A 4 -31.40 -35.33 34.09
CA ALA A 4 -30.41 -34.82 33.13
C ALA A 4 -29.88 -33.51 33.69
N SER A 5 -28.58 -33.49 34.08
CA SER A 5 -27.84 -32.32 34.46
C SER A 5 -27.53 -31.51 33.16
N CYS A 6 -28.18 -30.39 33.00
CA CYS A 6 -27.72 -29.37 32.00
C CYS A 6 -26.39 -28.83 32.46
N GLN A 7 -25.32 -29.26 31.82
CA GLN A 7 -24.02 -28.58 31.93
C GLN A 7 -24.13 -27.21 31.26
N ASN A 8 -24.09 -26.17 32.08
CA ASN A 8 -23.88 -24.81 31.62
C ASN A 8 -22.49 -24.75 30.97
N PHE A 9 -22.44 -24.74 29.65
CA PHE A 9 -21.25 -24.25 28.91
C PHE A 9 -21.13 -22.75 29.20
N GLN A 10 -20.40 -22.40 30.25
CA GLN A 10 -19.83 -21.04 30.34
C GLN A 10 -18.83 -20.90 29.21
N THR A 11 -19.25 -20.25 28.15
CA THR A 11 -18.29 -19.72 27.16
C THR A 11 -17.43 -18.70 27.89
N SER A 12 -16.20 -19.08 28.22
CA SER A 12 -15.21 -18.12 28.70
C SER A 12 -15.10 -17.02 27.65
N GLU A 13 -15.49 -15.79 28.01
CA GLU A 13 -15.23 -14.63 27.17
C GLU A 13 -13.71 -14.56 26.97
N VAL A 14 -13.23 -14.97 25.80
CA VAL A 14 -11.84 -14.74 25.43
C VAL A 14 -11.72 -13.24 25.21
N ALA A 15 -11.15 -12.56 26.20
CA ALA A 15 -10.91 -11.13 26.11
C ALA A 15 -10.06 -10.84 24.88
N LEU A 16 -10.52 -9.95 24.00
CA LEU A 16 -9.73 -9.49 22.87
C LEU A 16 -8.51 -8.75 23.39
N THR A 17 -7.32 -9.16 22.95
CA THR A 17 -6.08 -8.42 23.18
C THR A 17 -5.91 -7.43 22.03
N PRO A 18 -6.05 -6.12 22.29
CA PRO A 18 -5.83 -5.12 21.24
C PRO A 18 -4.38 -5.10 20.78
N LEU A 19 -4.17 -4.96 19.46
CA LEU A 19 -2.83 -4.76 18.88
C LEU A 19 -2.33 -3.32 19.07
N ALA A 20 -3.21 -2.35 18.95
CA ALA A 20 -2.88 -0.93 19.05
C ALA A 20 -4.14 -0.12 19.38
N GLN A 21 -3.95 1.15 19.73
CA GLN A 21 -5.03 2.08 20.00
C GLN A 21 -4.95 3.29 19.07
N HIS A 22 -6.04 3.54 18.34
CA HIS A 22 -6.20 4.75 17.53
C HIS A 22 -6.25 6.00 18.43
N PRO A 23 -5.81 7.19 17.95
CA PRO A 23 -5.85 8.44 18.74
C PRO A 23 -7.21 8.83 19.31
N ASN A 24 -8.30 8.36 18.71
CA ASN A 24 -9.68 8.58 19.24
C ASN A 24 -10.11 7.57 20.33
N GLY A 25 -9.21 6.70 20.75
CA GLY A 25 -9.45 5.68 21.79
C GLY A 25 -9.99 4.33 21.29
N MET A 26 -10.37 4.20 20.03
CA MET A 26 -10.81 2.92 19.45
C MET A 26 -9.63 1.95 19.30
N LEU A 27 -9.92 0.65 19.41
CA LEU A 27 -8.90 -0.39 19.49
C LEU A 27 -8.86 -1.24 18.21
N TYR A 28 -7.63 -1.50 17.74
CA TYR A 28 -7.36 -2.43 16.63
C TYR A 28 -7.22 -3.86 17.15
N VAL A 29 -7.69 -4.82 16.35
CA VAL A 29 -7.53 -6.27 16.60
C VAL A 29 -6.65 -6.92 15.54
N GLY A 30 -6.18 -8.14 15.80
CA GLY A 30 -5.47 -8.93 14.80
C GLY A 30 -6.39 -9.46 13.69
N MET A 31 -5.81 -9.73 12.54
CA MET A 31 -6.51 -10.28 11.36
C MET A 31 -7.14 -11.65 11.65
N GLU A 32 -6.55 -12.43 12.57
CA GLU A 32 -7.08 -13.72 13.03
C GLU A 32 -8.48 -13.58 13.62
N THR A 33 -8.78 -12.45 14.27
CA THR A 33 -10.13 -12.16 14.80
C THR A 33 -11.15 -11.99 13.66
N CYS A 34 -10.76 -11.41 12.54
CA CYS A 34 -11.64 -11.30 11.36
C CYS A 34 -11.88 -12.67 10.71
N LEU A 35 -10.87 -13.53 10.74
CA LEU A 35 -10.91 -14.88 10.15
C LEU A 35 -11.98 -15.78 10.81
N GLU A 36 -12.28 -15.58 12.08
CA GLU A 36 -13.29 -16.35 12.81
C GLU A 36 -14.67 -16.35 12.12
N CYS A 37 -15.05 -15.23 11.49
CA CYS A 37 -16.36 -15.06 10.87
C CYS A 37 -16.30 -14.78 9.36
N HIS A 38 -15.19 -14.25 8.84
CA HIS A 38 -15.04 -13.78 7.47
C HIS A 38 -13.94 -14.53 6.69
N ALA A 39 -13.85 -15.86 6.87
CA ALA A 39 -12.75 -16.69 6.36
C ALA A 39 -12.45 -16.47 4.87
N ASP A 40 -13.44 -16.59 3.98
CA ASP A 40 -13.26 -16.48 2.54
C ASP A 40 -12.77 -15.07 2.13
N LEU A 41 -13.33 -14.05 2.79
CA LEU A 41 -12.97 -12.65 2.52
C LEU A 41 -11.54 -12.35 2.97
N VAL A 42 -11.18 -12.82 4.16
CA VAL A 42 -9.82 -12.68 4.70
C VAL A 42 -8.82 -13.40 3.81
N GLN A 43 -9.06 -14.67 3.46
CA GLN A 43 -8.15 -15.44 2.59
C GLN A 43 -7.94 -14.76 1.24
N SER A 44 -9.00 -14.21 0.65
CA SER A 44 -8.91 -13.44 -0.59
C SER A 44 -8.08 -12.16 -0.41
N HIS A 45 -8.28 -11.44 0.70
CA HIS A 45 -7.58 -10.18 0.99
C HIS A 45 -6.09 -10.38 1.27
N LEU A 46 -5.69 -11.47 1.94
CA LEU A 46 -4.30 -11.83 2.18
C LEU A 46 -3.45 -11.91 0.90
N LEU A 47 -4.08 -12.16 -0.24
CA LEU A 47 -3.42 -12.22 -1.55
C LEU A 47 -3.26 -10.84 -2.21
N THR A 48 -3.87 -9.79 -1.66
CA THR A 48 -3.83 -8.45 -2.28
C THR A 48 -2.49 -7.74 -2.07
N PRO A 49 -2.11 -6.81 -2.96
CA PRO A 49 -1.00 -5.90 -2.72
C PRO A 49 -1.22 -5.01 -1.50
N HIS A 50 -2.47 -4.64 -1.18
CA HIS A 50 -2.81 -3.85 -0.01
C HIS A 50 -2.37 -4.53 1.29
N TYR A 51 -2.79 -5.76 1.52
CA TYR A 51 -2.39 -6.50 2.71
C TYR A 51 -0.88 -6.71 2.78
N ASN A 52 -0.24 -6.92 1.64
CA ASN A 52 1.19 -7.19 1.56
C ASN A 52 2.06 -5.91 1.46
N THR A 53 1.50 -4.71 1.65
CA THR A 53 2.25 -3.46 1.45
C THR A 53 3.29 -3.19 2.54
N SER A 54 3.13 -3.77 3.73
CA SER A 54 4.19 -3.87 4.74
C SER A 54 4.06 -5.15 5.56
N LYS A 55 5.18 -5.68 6.04
CA LYS A 55 5.23 -6.87 6.91
C LYS A 55 6.59 -6.96 7.61
N GLN A 56 6.62 -7.61 8.77
CA GLN A 56 7.89 -8.04 9.36
C GLN A 56 8.59 -9.02 8.40
N THR A 57 9.89 -8.91 8.29
CA THR A 57 10.69 -9.84 7.49
C THR A 57 10.93 -11.12 8.28
N THR A 58 10.99 -12.22 7.55
CA THR A 58 11.44 -13.51 8.05
C THR A 58 12.51 -14.02 7.12
N LEU A 59 13.44 -14.82 7.62
CA LEU A 59 14.49 -15.42 6.79
C LEU A 59 13.91 -16.14 5.57
N GLY A 60 12.88 -16.98 5.77
CA GLY A 60 12.25 -17.73 4.66
C GLY A 60 11.60 -16.81 3.62
N ALA A 61 11.09 -15.63 4.00
CA ALA A 61 10.54 -14.68 3.04
C ALA A 61 11.61 -14.03 2.15
N LEU A 62 12.85 -13.92 2.63
CA LEU A 62 13.96 -13.29 1.92
C LEU A 62 14.89 -14.29 1.22
N GLU A 63 14.93 -15.56 1.64
CA GLU A 63 15.81 -16.58 1.06
C GLU A 63 15.68 -16.71 -0.46
N ASN A 64 14.46 -16.67 -0.99
CA ASN A 64 14.24 -16.72 -2.44
C ASN A 64 14.82 -15.49 -3.16
N LEU A 65 14.78 -14.31 -2.55
CA LEU A 65 15.38 -13.10 -3.12
C LEU A 65 16.91 -13.18 -3.11
N LEU A 66 17.50 -13.72 -2.03
CA LEU A 66 18.95 -13.89 -1.92
C LEU A 66 19.47 -14.93 -2.92
N ALA A 67 18.78 -16.06 -3.06
CA ALA A 67 19.24 -17.17 -3.89
C ALA A 67 19.17 -16.87 -5.40
N ASN A 68 18.27 -16.00 -5.84
CA ASN A 68 17.94 -15.82 -7.26
C ASN A 68 18.35 -14.47 -7.83
N SER A 69 19.03 -13.61 -7.05
CA SER A 69 19.45 -12.28 -7.51
C SER A 69 20.89 -11.97 -7.14
N ASN A 70 21.52 -11.05 -7.87
CA ASN A 70 22.79 -10.46 -7.44
C ASN A 70 22.53 -9.60 -6.20
N THR A 71 23.12 -9.96 -5.06
CA THR A 71 22.90 -9.31 -3.76
C THR A 71 23.86 -8.14 -3.50
N THR A 72 24.42 -7.54 -4.55
CA THR A 72 25.37 -6.43 -4.45
C THR A 72 24.83 -5.19 -5.18
N VAL A 73 24.87 -4.04 -4.51
CA VAL A 73 24.59 -2.73 -5.11
C VAL A 73 25.82 -1.87 -5.00
N LYS A 74 26.29 -1.34 -6.12
CA LYS A 74 27.43 -0.40 -6.17
C LYS A 74 26.91 1.03 -6.22
N LEU A 75 27.50 1.92 -5.43
CA LEU A 75 27.22 3.34 -5.40
C LEU A 75 28.32 4.15 -6.12
N ASN A 76 28.00 5.40 -6.48
CA ASN A 76 28.91 6.25 -7.27
C ASN A 76 30.18 6.66 -6.50
N ASP A 77 30.14 6.65 -5.17
CA ASP A 77 31.32 6.90 -4.33
C ASP A 77 32.25 5.67 -4.19
N GLY A 78 31.95 4.60 -4.92
CA GLY A 78 32.67 3.34 -4.87
C GLY A 78 32.26 2.41 -3.72
N THR A 79 31.37 2.86 -2.82
CA THR A 79 30.81 2.02 -1.77
C THR A 79 30.00 0.87 -2.37
N SER A 80 30.11 -0.29 -1.76
CA SER A 80 29.30 -1.46 -2.14
C SER A 80 28.39 -1.86 -1.00
N LEU A 81 27.10 -2.11 -1.30
CA LEU A 81 26.14 -2.66 -0.38
C LEU A 81 26.00 -4.15 -0.67
N PHE A 82 26.10 -4.97 0.34
CA PHE A 82 25.89 -6.41 0.27
C PHE A 82 24.69 -6.81 1.11
N ILE A 83 23.84 -7.65 0.52
CA ILE A 83 22.69 -8.22 1.21
C ILE A 83 22.98 -9.70 1.42
N GLU A 84 23.10 -10.11 2.67
CA GLU A 84 23.51 -11.45 3.01
C GLU A 84 22.80 -12.01 4.25
N LYS A 85 22.83 -13.34 4.36
CA LYS A 85 22.30 -14.04 5.52
C LYS A 85 23.32 -14.07 6.64
N GLU A 86 22.91 -13.67 7.84
CA GLU A 86 23.65 -13.85 9.09
C GLU A 86 22.78 -14.57 10.12
N GLY A 87 23.09 -15.84 10.38
CA GLY A 87 22.27 -16.64 11.29
C GLY A 87 20.83 -16.76 10.83
N GLN A 88 19.90 -16.24 11.61
CA GLN A 88 18.46 -16.22 11.33
C GLN A 88 17.95 -14.88 10.77
N GLN A 89 18.86 -13.98 10.43
CA GLN A 89 18.54 -12.65 9.93
C GLN A 89 19.13 -12.44 8.54
N VAL A 90 18.60 -11.46 7.83
CA VAL A 90 19.20 -10.92 6.62
C VAL A 90 19.66 -9.51 6.92
N VAL A 91 20.89 -9.20 6.55
CA VAL A 91 21.54 -7.93 6.84
C VAL A 91 21.97 -7.24 5.54
N GLN A 92 21.94 -5.92 5.57
CA GLN A 92 22.62 -5.08 4.61
C GLN A 92 23.91 -4.57 5.23
N LYS A 93 25.03 -4.84 4.56
CA LYS A 93 26.37 -4.30 4.94
C LYS A 93 26.83 -3.31 3.90
N ALA A 94 27.52 -2.27 4.34
CA ALA A 94 28.17 -1.31 3.45
C ALA A 94 29.70 -1.39 3.64
N PHE A 95 30.42 -1.43 2.53
CA PHE A 95 31.88 -1.45 2.53
C PHE A 95 32.43 -0.28 1.69
N ALA A 96 33.41 0.44 2.23
CA ALA A 96 34.20 1.36 1.46
C ALA A 96 35.07 0.61 0.42
N PRO A 97 35.50 1.25 -0.68
CA PRO A 97 36.19 0.58 -1.79
C PRO A 97 37.43 -0.23 -1.42
N THR A 98 38.12 0.15 -0.36
CA THR A 98 39.38 -0.47 0.08
C THR A 98 39.30 -1.12 1.45
N SER A 99 38.12 -1.12 2.07
CA SER A 99 37.93 -1.64 3.44
C SER A 99 37.51 -3.11 3.42
N GLN A 100 38.07 -3.90 4.30
CA GLN A 100 37.62 -5.26 4.61
C GLN A 100 36.57 -5.27 5.75
N GLU A 101 36.52 -4.21 6.53
CA GLU A 101 35.56 -4.04 7.61
C GLU A 101 34.34 -3.25 7.10
N PRO A 102 33.12 -3.64 7.46
CA PRO A 102 31.93 -2.92 7.04
C PRO A 102 31.83 -1.56 7.74
N LEU A 103 31.44 -0.54 7.02
CA LEU A 103 31.06 0.77 7.58
C LEU A 103 29.85 0.66 8.50
N TYR A 104 28.94 -0.23 8.18
CA TYR A 104 27.82 -0.66 9.02
C TYR A 104 27.27 -2.03 8.57
N ALA A 105 26.60 -2.68 9.50
CA ALA A 105 25.72 -3.82 9.26
C ALA A 105 24.37 -3.54 9.90
N LYS A 106 23.27 -3.69 9.14
CA LYS A 106 21.91 -3.39 9.57
C LYS A 106 20.96 -4.53 9.18
N THR A 107 20.14 -4.97 10.13
CA THR A 107 19.12 -5.98 9.89
C THR A 107 18.01 -5.46 8.99
N MET A 108 17.44 -6.33 8.16
CA MET A 108 16.23 -6.07 7.42
C MET A 108 15.04 -6.53 8.25
N ASP A 109 14.40 -5.60 8.98
CA ASP A 109 13.38 -5.96 9.98
C ASP A 109 11.97 -5.86 9.42
N ILE A 110 11.70 -4.91 8.52
CA ILE A 110 10.40 -4.69 7.90
C ILE A 110 10.58 -4.55 6.40
N ALA A 111 9.75 -5.25 5.63
CA ALA A 111 9.61 -5.05 4.19
C ALA A 111 8.46 -4.09 3.90
N ILE A 112 8.70 -3.10 3.05
CA ILE A 112 7.71 -2.17 2.49
C ILE A 112 7.54 -2.45 1.01
N GLY A 113 6.30 -2.57 0.56
CA GLY A 113 5.95 -2.99 -0.80
C GLY A 113 5.55 -4.45 -0.88
N SER A 114 4.60 -4.76 -1.75
CA SER A 114 4.03 -6.12 -1.83
C SER A 114 5.00 -7.18 -2.37
N GLY A 115 6.10 -6.77 -2.97
CA GLY A 115 7.05 -7.69 -3.61
C GLY A 115 6.48 -8.40 -4.85
N LYS A 116 5.36 -7.95 -5.41
CA LYS A 116 4.70 -8.64 -6.53
C LYS A 116 4.93 -7.97 -7.87
N LYS A 117 4.79 -6.65 -7.95
CA LYS A 117 4.84 -5.94 -9.24
C LYS A 117 6.08 -5.07 -9.40
N ILE A 118 6.38 -4.22 -8.43
CA ILE A 118 7.48 -3.26 -8.53
C ILE A 118 8.68 -3.76 -7.73
N GLY A 119 8.51 -4.02 -6.45
CA GLY A 119 9.60 -4.49 -5.59
C GLY A 119 9.32 -4.23 -4.12
N GLN A 120 10.40 -4.27 -3.34
CA GLN A 120 10.38 -4.04 -1.91
C GLN A 120 11.57 -3.21 -1.47
N THR A 121 11.32 -2.25 -0.59
CA THR A 121 12.36 -1.62 0.22
C THR A 121 12.32 -2.18 1.63
N PHE A 122 13.39 -1.99 2.39
CA PHE A 122 13.52 -2.59 3.71
C PHE A 122 13.81 -1.51 4.75
N LEU A 123 13.31 -1.74 5.95
CA LEU A 123 13.53 -0.87 7.09
C LEU A 123 14.27 -1.64 8.17
N ASN A 124 15.02 -0.89 8.97
CA ASN A 124 15.74 -1.42 10.12
C ASN A 124 15.36 -0.67 11.39
N TRP A 125 15.33 -1.37 12.52
CA TRP A 125 15.19 -0.81 13.84
C TRP A 125 16.55 -0.39 14.42
N GLU A 126 16.60 0.82 14.97
CA GLU A 126 17.63 1.23 15.92
C GLU A 126 16.90 1.64 17.19
N GLU A 127 16.91 0.78 18.19
CA GLU A 127 16.06 0.90 19.40
C GLU A 127 14.56 1.03 19.00
N SER A 128 13.92 2.16 19.31
CA SER A 128 12.54 2.46 18.89
C SER A 128 12.44 3.25 17.59
N SER A 129 13.57 3.62 16.99
CA SER A 129 13.61 4.43 15.76
C SER A 129 13.67 3.56 14.53
N LEU A 130 12.93 3.95 13.50
CA LEU A 130 12.83 3.21 12.24
C LEU A 130 13.52 3.97 11.11
N PHE A 131 14.38 3.28 10.36
CA PHE A 131 15.14 3.85 9.25
C PHE A 131 14.98 3.00 8.00
N GLN A 132 14.98 3.65 6.83
CA GLN A 132 15.02 2.96 5.56
C GLN A 132 16.45 2.51 5.25
N LEU A 133 16.60 1.30 4.74
CA LEU A 133 17.83 0.77 4.17
C LEU A 133 18.01 1.26 2.73
N GLN A 134 19.27 1.39 2.32
CA GLN A 134 19.60 1.97 1.01
C GLN A 134 19.48 0.98 -0.15
N ALA A 135 19.42 -0.34 0.09
CA ALA A 135 19.16 -1.32 -0.95
C ALA A 135 17.67 -1.72 -0.97
N SER A 136 17.11 -1.77 -2.18
CA SER A 136 15.77 -2.28 -2.48
C SER A 136 15.84 -3.38 -3.52
N HIS A 137 14.94 -4.35 -3.47
CA HIS A 137 14.80 -5.35 -4.52
C HIS A 137 13.76 -4.91 -5.55
N PHE A 138 14.14 -4.89 -6.83
CA PHE A 138 13.29 -4.53 -7.95
C PHE A 138 12.87 -5.77 -8.74
N ASN A 139 11.61 -6.17 -8.61
CA ASN A 139 11.11 -7.44 -9.15
C ASN A 139 11.14 -7.54 -10.68
N PRO A 140 10.83 -6.49 -11.47
CA PRO A 140 10.82 -6.63 -12.93
C PRO A 140 12.15 -7.07 -13.53
N LEU A 141 13.26 -6.75 -12.87
CA LEU A 141 14.59 -7.15 -13.26
C LEU A 141 15.20 -8.22 -12.34
N ASN A 142 14.49 -8.59 -11.27
CA ASN A 142 15.00 -9.49 -10.22
C ASN A 142 16.38 -9.04 -9.70
N GLN A 143 16.51 -7.77 -9.35
CA GLN A 143 17.78 -7.11 -9.05
C GLN A 143 17.68 -6.25 -7.80
N TRP A 144 18.75 -6.23 -7.00
CA TRP A 144 18.93 -5.24 -5.95
C TRP A 144 19.46 -3.93 -6.55
N ILE A 145 18.87 -2.83 -6.13
CA ILE A 145 19.16 -1.49 -6.64
C ILE A 145 19.29 -0.50 -5.49
N ASN A 146 19.86 0.65 -5.75
CA ASN A 146 19.79 1.80 -4.85
C ASN A 146 18.32 2.19 -4.64
N SER A 147 17.89 2.30 -3.38
CA SER A 147 16.47 2.56 -3.06
C SER A 147 16.00 3.89 -3.65
N PRO A 148 14.81 3.95 -4.25
CA PRO A 148 14.26 5.19 -4.79
C PRO A 148 14.24 6.30 -3.75
N GLY A 149 14.72 7.49 -4.14
CA GLY A 149 14.81 8.66 -3.28
C GLY A 149 16.06 8.72 -2.40
N TYR A 150 16.97 7.73 -2.51
CA TYR A 150 18.34 7.90 -2.07
C TYR A 150 19.19 8.56 -3.18
N GLY A 151 20.20 9.34 -2.77
CA GLY A 151 21.24 9.77 -3.69
C GLY A 151 22.21 8.63 -4.00
N SER A 152 23.08 8.86 -4.98
CA SER A 152 24.05 7.87 -5.46
C SER A 152 25.24 7.66 -4.51
N PHE A 153 25.19 8.23 -3.30
CA PHE A 153 26.22 8.13 -2.27
C PHE A 153 25.67 7.41 -1.04
N LEU A 154 26.56 6.87 -0.22
CA LEU A 154 26.16 6.22 1.01
C LEU A 154 25.45 7.19 1.97
N ALA A 155 24.20 6.89 2.30
CA ALA A 155 23.39 7.65 3.24
C ALA A 155 22.66 6.70 4.21
N PRO A 156 23.32 6.25 5.27
CA PRO A 156 22.86 5.11 6.07
C PRO A 156 21.64 5.37 6.97
N LYS A 157 21.18 6.58 7.12
CA LYS A 157 20.10 6.95 8.06
C LYS A 157 19.04 7.84 7.41
N ARG A 158 18.08 7.23 6.76
CA ARG A 158 16.88 7.91 6.28
C ARG A 158 15.70 7.58 7.21
N PRO A 159 15.25 8.55 8.06
CA PRO A 159 14.19 8.28 9.03
C PRO A 159 12.86 7.99 8.34
N ILE A 160 12.09 7.07 8.90
CA ILE A 160 10.74 6.73 8.46
C ILE A 160 9.73 7.39 9.40
N PHE A 161 9.14 8.47 8.96
CA PHE A 161 8.11 9.19 9.70
C PHE A 161 6.75 8.51 9.60
N PRO A 162 5.81 8.75 10.54
CA PRO A 162 4.47 8.16 10.53
C PRO A 162 3.74 8.34 9.20
N ARG A 163 3.95 9.46 8.52
CA ARG A 163 3.37 9.72 7.19
C ARG A 163 3.76 8.68 6.14
N CYS A 164 4.96 8.11 6.20
CA CYS A 164 5.38 7.06 5.29
C CYS A 164 4.59 5.77 5.55
N LEU A 165 4.44 5.41 6.83
CA LEU A 165 3.72 4.21 7.24
C LEU A 165 2.20 4.35 7.04
N GLU A 166 1.65 5.55 7.04
CA GLU A 166 0.23 5.79 6.86
C GLU A 166 -0.31 5.26 5.51
N CYS A 167 0.53 5.20 4.48
CA CYS A 167 0.21 4.59 3.19
C CYS A 167 0.58 3.11 3.10
N HIS A 168 1.40 2.61 4.02
CA HIS A 168 1.94 1.25 3.95
C HIS A 168 1.51 0.35 5.11
N SER A 169 0.86 0.90 6.13
CA SER A 169 0.38 0.14 7.30
C SER A 169 -1.03 0.59 7.66
N THR A 170 -1.76 -0.27 8.33
CA THR A 170 -3.09 0.07 8.86
C THR A 170 -2.96 1.08 10.00
N TYR A 171 -1.98 0.85 10.88
CA TYR A 171 -1.65 1.75 11.98
C TYR A 171 -0.21 1.56 12.43
N ALA A 172 0.40 2.60 12.98
CA ALA A 172 1.69 2.53 13.67
C ALA A 172 1.67 3.47 14.88
N GLN A 173 1.81 2.88 16.08
CA GLN A 173 1.80 3.63 17.32
C GLN A 173 3.11 4.39 17.49
N ALA A 174 3.04 5.72 17.47
CA ALA A 174 4.16 6.56 17.85
C ALA A 174 4.50 6.38 19.34
N GLU A 175 5.78 6.37 19.70
CA GLU A 175 6.24 6.24 21.10
C GLU A 175 5.75 7.43 21.95
N ASN A 176 5.70 8.62 21.37
CA ASN A 176 5.13 9.80 22.03
C ASN A 176 4.04 10.46 21.17
N PRO A 177 2.81 9.96 21.21
CA PRO A 177 1.72 10.45 20.37
C PRO A 177 1.29 11.90 20.73
N SER A 178 1.64 12.38 21.91
CA SER A 178 1.34 13.75 22.36
C SER A 178 2.35 14.78 21.88
N SER A 179 3.49 14.37 21.33
CA SER A 179 4.48 15.29 20.78
C SER A 179 3.86 16.19 19.69
N PRO A 180 4.09 17.51 19.70
CA PRO A 180 3.62 18.40 18.65
C PRO A 180 4.26 18.09 17.29
N MET A 181 5.48 17.53 17.29
CA MET A 181 6.20 17.12 16.09
C MET A 181 6.26 15.60 15.99
N GLU A 182 5.94 15.07 14.84
CA GLU A 182 6.12 13.65 14.56
C GLU A 182 7.61 13.34 14.39
N ASN A 183 8.02 12.19 14.92
CA ASN A 183 9.36 11.64 14.77
C ASN A 183 9.27 10.19 14.27
N ASN A 184 10.41 9.52 14.10
CA ASN A 184 10.49 8.15 13.60
C ASN A 184 10.59 7.10 14.72
N ARG A 185 10.03 7.37 15.91
CA ARG A 185 10.05 6.47 17.06
C ARG A 185 8.69 5.82 17.29
N TYR A 186 8.66 4.49 17.38
CA TYR A 186 7.45 3.69 17.44
C TYR A 186 7.51 2.64 18.53
N VAL A 187 6.33 2.24 19.00
CA VAL A 187 6.16 1.06 19.85
C VAL A 187 6.14 -0.16 18.93
N GLN A 188 7.23 -0.93 18.89
CA GLN A 188 7.50 -1.97 17.88
C GLN A 188 6.39 -3.02 17.74
N ASN A 189 5.79 -3.45 18.87
CA ASN A 189 4.72 -4.45 18.88
C ASN A 189 3.31 -3.84 18.66
N GLN A 190 3.22 -2.55 18.37
CA GLN A 190 1.96 -1.84 18.11
C GLN A 190 1.94 -1.24 16.70
N ILE A 191 2.45 -1.98 15.74
CA ILE A 191 2.30 -1.71 14.31
C ILE A 191 1.36 -2.75 13.72
N VAL A 192 0.25 -2.28 13.13
CA VAL A 192 -0.68 -3.10 12.36
C VAL A 192 -0.22 -3.06 10.90
N TYR A 193 0.53 -4.08 10.51
CA TYR A 193 1.16 -4.16 9.19
C TYR A 193 0.15 -4.34 8.06
N GLY A 194 0.56 -3.92 6.86
CA GLY A 194 -0.27 -3.97 5.66
C GLY A 194 -1.48 -3.04 5.73
N ILE A 195 -2.20 -2.95 4.66
CA ILE A 195 -3.52 -2.30 4.63
C ILE A 195 -4.54 -3.42 4.86
N ASP A 196 -4.93 -3.64 6.12
CA ASP A 196 -5.90 -4.65 6.51
C ASP A 196 -7.35 -4.13 6.47
N CYS A 197 -8.29 -4.95 6.94
CA CYS A 197 -9.71 -4.61 6.98
C CYS A 197 -9.97 -3.28 7.68
N GLN A 198 -9.26 -3.03 8.78
CA GLN A 198 -9.50 -1.90 9.67
C GLN A 198 -9.00 -0.57 9.10
N ARG A 199 -8.14 -0.61 8.06
CA ARG A 199 -7.75 0.63 7.35
C ARG A 199 -8.91 1.24 6.58
N CYS A 200 -9.85 0.41 6.13
CA CYS A 200 -11.04 0.82 5.37
C CYS A 200 -12.33 0.78 6.19
N HIS A 201 -12.42 -0.08 7.20
CA HIS A 201 -13.62 -0.26 8.02
C HIS A 201 -13.54 0.37 9.41
N GLY A 202 -12.38 0.97 9.75
CA GLY A 202 -12.08 1.51 11.07
C GLY A 202 -11.70 0.43 12.09
N PRO A 203 -11.26 0.81 13.29
CA PRO A 203 -10.99 -0.13 14.39
C PRO A 203 -12.29 -0.84 14.80
N VAL A 204 -12.26 -2.18 14.95
CA VAL A 204 -13.48 -3.02 14.96
C VAL A 204 -13.71 -3.80 16.24
N VAL A 205 -13.05 -3.49 17.36
CA VAL A 205 -13.27 -4.21 18.64
C VAL A 205 -14.75 -4.26 19.02
N GLU A 206 -15.46 -3.14 18.89
CA GLU A 206 -16.89 -3.07 19.21
C GLU A 206 -17.77 -3.91 18.26
N HIS A 207 -17.37 -4.01 17.00
CA HIS A 207 -18.03 -4.91 16.04
C HIS A 207 -17.88 -6.37 16.47
N VAL A 208 -16.68 -6.79 16.80
CA VAL A 208 -16.39 -8.16 17.24
C VAL A 208 -17.13 -8.48 18.53
N ASN A 209 -17.05 -7.61 19.53
CA ASN A 209 -17.74 -7.80 20.81
C ASN A 209 -19.26 -7.92 20.65
N TYR A 210 -19.84 -7.10 19.77
CA TYR A 210 -21.27 -7.19 19.49
C TYR A 210 -21.67 -8.54 18.89
N HIS A 211 -20.96 -8.99 17.84
CA HIS A 211 -21.31 -10.21 17.13
C HIS A 211 -20.98 -11.50 17.90
N ARG A 212 -19.97 -11.48 18.76
CA ARG A 212 -19.74 -12.60 19.71
C ARG A 212 -20.89 -12.75 20.70
N LYS A 213 -21.52 -11.65 21.13
CA LYS A 213 -22.70 -11.64 22.00
C LYS A 213 -24.00 -11.93 21.24
N ASN A 214 -24.05 -11.65 19.95
CA ASN A 214 -25.23 -11.77 19.09
C ASN A 214 -24.90 -12.58 17.81
N PRO A 215 -24.56 -13.87 17.92
CA PRO A 215 -24.04 -14.65 16.76
C PRO A 215 -25.09 -14.89 15.67
N MET A 216 -26.38 -14.73 15.97
CA MET A 216 -27.46 -14.86 14.99
C MET A 216 -27.77 -13.55 14.23
N ASP A 217 -27.22 -12.41 14.65
CA ASP A 217 -27.39 -11.15 13.92
C ASP A 217 -26.37 -11.09 12.77
N SER A 218 -26.86 -11.25 11.55
CA SER A 218 -26.03 -11.16 10.33
C SER A 218 -25.82 -9.74 9.81
N ILE A 219 -26.44 -8.73 10.47
CA ILE A 219 -26.32 -7.34 10.04
C ILE A 219 -25.13 -6.69 10.74
N GLY A 220 -24.08 -6.36 10.00
CA GLY A 220 -22.91 -5.69 10.56
C GLY A 220 -23.28 -4.48 11.43
N LYS A 221 -22.90 -4.51 12.72
CA LYS A 221 -23.05 -3.44 13.71
C LYS A 221 -21.67 -2.91 14.11
N ASN A 222 -21.61 -1.66 14.53
CA ASN A 222 -20.37 -1.02 15.01
C ASN A 222 -19.19 -1.14 14.02
N ILE A 223 -19.50 -1.07 12.75
CA ILE A 223 -18.53 -1.10 11.64
C ILE A 223 -18.99 -0.15 10.53
N LEU A 224 -18.04 0.54 9.93
CA LEU A 224 -18.33 1.41 8.80
C LEU A 224 -18.75 0.59 7.58
N LYS A 225 -19.89 0.93 7.01
CA LYS A 225 -20.41 0.35 5.76
C LYS A 225 -20.14 1.29 4.60
N TYR A 226 -19.42 0.83 3.60
CA TYR A 226 -19.11 1.60 2.39
C TYR A 226 -20.36 2.18 1.71
N SER A 227 -21.47 1.43 1.72
CA SER A 227 -22.74 1.85 1.13
C SER A 227 -23.38 3.07 1.81
N GLN A 228 -22.99 3.39 3.05
CA GLN A 228 -23.50 4.54 3.80
C GLN A 228 -22.69 5.82 3.54
N LEU A 229 -21.57 5.70 2.84
CA LEU A 229 -20.68 6.83 2.55
C LEU A 229 -21.14 7.59 1.30
N SER A 230 -20.98 8.89 1.33
CA SER A 230 -21.06 9.71 0.12
C SER A 230 -19.94 9.35 -0.87
N ARG A 231 -20.12 9.67 -2.14
CA ARG A 231 -19.09 9.47 -3.17
C ARG A 231 -17.75 10.08 -2.77
N GLU A 232 -17.76 11.29 -2.24
CA GLU A 232 -16.54 11.98 -1.86
C GLU A 232 -15.83 11.31 -0.69
N GLN A 233 -16.54 10.83 0.32
CA GLN A 233 -15.96 10.04 1.42
C GLN A 233 -15.32 8.74 0.92
N ARG A 234 -15.98 8.05 -0.05
CA ARG A 234 -15.43 6.84 -0.68
C ARG A 234 -14.13 7.12 -1.44
N LEU A 235 -14.08 8.26 -2.14
CA LEU A 235 -12.87 8.69 -2.85
C LEU A 235 -11.78 9.11 -1.86
N ASP A 236 -12.13 9.81 -0.78
CA ASP A 236 -11.21 10.30 0.24
C ASP A 236 -10.48 9.13 0.95
N MET A 237 -11.17 8.01 1.20
CA MET A 237 -10.54 6.80 1.73
C MET A 237 -9.40 6.29 0.84
N CYS A 238 -9.60 6.29 -0.47
CA CYS A 238 -8.56 5.87 -1.42
C CYS A 238 -7.50 6.97 -1.61
N ALA A 239 -7.93 8.22 -1.64
CA ALA A 239 -7.10 9.39 -1.83
C ALA A 239 -6.05 9.55 -0.73
N LEU A 240 -6.32 9.11 0.49
CA LEU A 240 -5.36 9.12 1.60
C LEU A 240 -3.97 8.61 1.17
N CYS A 241 -3.94 7.58 0.31
CA CYS A 241 -2.72 6.97 -0.21
C CYS A 241 -2.53 7.17 -1.73
N HIS A 242 -3.62 7.39 -2.48
CA HIS A 242 -3.62 7.42 -3.95
C HIS A 242 -3.88 8.82 -4.56
N GLN A 243 -3.63 9.90 -3.81
CA GLN A 243 -3.74 11.27 -4.31
C GLN A 243 -2.40 11.98 -4.54
N GLY A 244 -1.28 11.31 -4.24
CA GLY A 244 0.07 11.87 -4.37
C GLY A 244 0.61 12.45 -3.05
N THR A 245 1.83 13.00 -3.13
CA THR A 245 2.61 13.42 -1.94
C THR A 245 2.67 14.93 -1.75
N LEU A 246 2.10 15.73 -2.65
CA LEU A 246 2.16 17.20 -2.62
C LEU A 246 1.07 17.80 -1.74
N GLU A 247 0.90 17.25 -0.54
CA GLU A 247 -0.08 17.73 0.43
C GLU A 247 0.59 18.09 1.74
N GLN A 248 0.17 19.22 2.30
CA GLN A 248 0.54 19.60 3.66
C GLN A 248 -0.44 18.96 4.64
N SER A 249 0.07 18.22 5.62
CA SER A 249 -0.75 17.68 6.70
C SER A 249 -1.13 18.77 7.69
N ASN A 250 -2.43 18.88 7.97
CA ASN A 250 -2.98 19.78 9.00
C ASN A 250 -3.17 19.04 10.33
N GLN A 251 -3.02 17.73 10.33
CA GLN A 251 -3.25 16.83 11.44
C GLN A 251 -2.12 15.80 11.52
N LYS A 252 -2.01 15.10 12.65
CA LYS A 252 -1.09 13.99 12.79
C LYS A 252 -1.44 12.86 11.83
N SER A 253 -0.42 12.12 11.44
CA SER A 253 -0.59 10.88 10.67
C SER A 253 -1.47 9.90 11.45
N PHE A 254 -2.21 9.09 10.71
CA PHE A 254 -3.21 8.13 11.23
C PHE A 254 -4.43 8.76 11.94
N ALA A 255 -4.58 10.08 11.97
CA ALA A 255 -5.77 10.70 12.53
C ALA A 255 -6.99 10.55 11.62
N PHE A 256 -6.81 10.44 10.30
CA PHE A 256 -7.89 10.21 9.33
C PHE A 256 -8.53 8.83 9.55
N GLN A 257 -9.86 8.84 9.64
CA GLN A 257 -10.66 7.62 9.68
C GLN A 257 -11.49 7.44 8.41
N PRO A 258 -11.79 6.19 8.04
CA PRO A 258 -12.74 5.92 6.98
C PRO A 258 -14.07 6.63 7.24
N GLY A 259 -14.56 7.34 6.22
CA GLY A 259 -15.77 8.16 6.35
C GLY A 259 -15.50 9.64 6.66
N ASP A 260 -14.30 10.00 7.06
CA ASP A 260 -13.89 11.40 7.17
C ASP A 260 -13.74 12.04 5.78
N ARG A 261 -13.64 13.39 5.78
CA ARG A 261 -13.27 14.15 4.59
C ARG A 261 -11.78 14.48 4.66
N LEU A 262 -11.03 14.06 3.65
CA LEU A 262 -9.57 14.18 3.62
C LEU A 262 -9.09 15.64 3.73
N ASN A 263 -9.85 16.58 3.18
CA ASN A 263 -9.53 18.02 3.28
C ASN A 263 -9.47 18.56 4.72
N ASN A 264 -10.09 17.89 5.69
CA ASN A 264 -9.99 18.26 7.10
C ASN A 264 -8.63 17.86 7.71
N PHE A 265 -7.91 16.94 7.08
CA PHE A 265 -6.64 16.38 7.55
C PHE A 265 -5.45 16.85 6.72
N ARG A 266 -5.70 17.22 5.46
CA ARG A 266 -4.67 17.63 4.50
C ARG A 266 -5.15 18.77 3.63
N THR A 267 -4.29 19.75 3.47
CA THR A 267 -4.48 20.82 2.49
C THR A 267 -3.73 20.45 1.21
N GLN A 268 -4.42 20.42 0.10
CA GLN A 268 -3.75 20.34 -1.19
C GLN A 268 -2.88 21.58 -1.38
N ILE A 269 -1.60 21.38 -1.61
CA ILE A 269 -0.73 22.48 -2.04
C ILE A 269 -1.25 22.88 -3.42
N ASN A 270 -1.82 24.06 -3.49
CA ASN A 270 -2.44 24.57 -4.71
C ASN A 270 -1.36 24.79 -5.78
N THR A 271 -1.19 23.77 -6.62
CA THR A 271 -0.24 23.79 -7.75
C THR A 271 -0.81 24.54 -8.95
N GLN A 272 -1.82 25.43 -8.78
CA GLN A 272 -2.29 26.28 -9.87
C GLN A 272 -1.18 27.13 -10.50
N ALA A 273 -0.06 27.33 -9.80
CA ALA A 273 1.14 27.97 -10.34
C ALA A 273 1.96 27.01 -11.24
N SER A 274 1.83 25.70 -11.10
CA SER A 274 2.46 24.72 -11.96
C SER A 274 1.41 24.08 -12.85
N LYS A 275 1.49 24.29 -14.16
CA LYS A 275 0.75 23.52 -15.19
C LYS A 275 1.16 22.04 -15.18
N GLN A 276 1.58 21.51 -14.05
CA GLN A 276 2.11 20.16 -13.93
C GLN A 276 0.94 19.18 -13.93
N VAL A 277 0.89 18.37 -14.98
CA VAL A 277 0.00 17.23 -15.07
C VAL A 277 0.31 16.31 -13.89
N ALA A 278 -0.75 15.83 -13.19
CA ALA A 278 -0.57 14.90 -12.08
C ALA A 278 0.24 13.67 -12.55
N ASP A 279 1.32 13.36 -11.83
CA ASP A 279 2.16 12.20 -12.13
C ASP A 279 1.37 10.91 -11.98
N VAL A 280 1.63 9.93 -12.81
CA VAL A 280 0.95 8.61 -12.76
C VAL A 280 1.26 7.82 -11.48
N HIS A 281 2.37 8.12 -10.81
CA HIS A 281 2.70 7.50 -9.53
C HIS A 281 1.89 8.14 -8.41
N ALA A 282 1.10 7.34 -7.71
CA ALA A 282 0.30 7.71 -6.55
C ALA A 282 -0.82 8.76 -6.77
N ASN A 283 -1.08 9.24 -8.01
CA ASN A 283 -2.10 10.25 -8.27
C ASN A 283 -3.38 9.70 -8.96
N GLN A 284 -3.74 8.46 -8.71
CA GLN A 284 -4.87 7.79 -9.38
C GLN A 284 -6.19 8.54 -9.21
N VAL A 285 -6.43 9.13 -8.03
CA VAL A 285 -7.69 9.88 -7.77
C VAL A 285 -7.74 11.17 -8.59
N ALA A 286 -6.66 11.95 -8.63
CA ALA A 286 -6.60 13.19 -9.41
C ALA A 286 -6.74 12.92 -10.92
N LEU A 287 -6.06 11.87 -11.41
CA LEU A 287 -6.15 11.44 -12.80
C LEU A 287 -7.56 10.97 -13.17
N LEU A 288 -8.21 10.17 -12.31
CA LEU A 288 -9.58 9.72 -12.52
C LEU A 288 -10.55 10.91 -12.56
N ARG A 289 -10.42 11.87 -11.63
CA ARG A 289 -11.25 13.08 -11.59
C ARG A 289 -11.16 13.92 -12.87
N SER A 290 -10.05 13.84 -13.61
CA SER A 290 -9.86 14.51 -14.90
C SER A 290 -10.49 13.78 -16.09
N SER A 291 -11.02 12.57 -15.88
CA SER A 291 -11.64 11.76 -16.94
C SER A 291 -13.08 12.20 -17.20
N ALA A 292 -13.48 12.30 -18.48
CA ALA A 292 -14.82 12.72 -18.86
C ALA A 292 -15.91 11.80 -18.28
N CYS A 293 -15.71 10.48 -18.33
CA CYS A 293 -16.65 9.50 -17.77
C CYS A 293 -16.87 9.71 -16.27
N PHE A 294 -15.82 10.01 -15.51
CA PHE A 294 -15.94 10.33 -14.09
C PHE A 294 -16.71 11.62 -13.84
N GLN A 295 -16.48 12.68 -14.64
CA GLN A 295 -17.15 13.96 -14.51
C GLN A 295 -18.63 13.89 -14.83
N GLN A 296 -18.98 13.08 -15.84
CA GLN A 296 -20.38 12.87 -16.26
C GLN A 296 -21.15 11.91 -15.34
N THR A 297 -20.45 11.04 -14.62
CA THR A 297 -21.08 10.02 -13.77
C THR A 297 -21.05 10.46 -12.30
N LYS A 298 -22.21 10.64 -11.69
CA LYS A 298 -22.31 11.09 -10.28
C LYS A 298 -22.01 9.98 -9.25
N THR A 299 -22.02 8.72 -9.66
CA THR A 299 -21.91 7.55 -8.78
C THR A 299 -20.57 6.84 -8.88
N MET A 300 -19.79 7.10 -9.94
CA MET A 300 -18.51 6.43 -10.16
C MET A 300 -17.52 6.75 -9.04
N ASP A 301 -16.91 5.71 -8.49
CA ASP A 301 -15.81 5.75 -7.54
C ASP A 301 -14.83 4.60 -7.85
N CYS A 302 -13.82 4.39 -6.98
CA CYS A 302 -12.81 3.35 -7.21
C CYS A 302 -13.41 1.94 -7.25
N MET A 303 -14.45 1.69 -6.42
CA MET A 303 -15.13 0.40 -6.35
C MET A 303 -15.98 0.09 -7.60
N THR A 304 -16.25 1.06 -8.46
CA THR A 304 -16.87 0.81 -9.75
C THR A 304 -16.04 -0.15 -10.59
N CYS A 305 -14.71 -0.05 -10.47
CA CYS A 305 -13.78 -0.88 -11.24
C CYS A 305 -12.99 -1.88 -10.40
N HIS A 306 -12.70 -1.55 -9.14
CA HIS A 306 -11.83 -2.33 -8.27
C HIS A 306 -12.58 -3.01 -7.12
N ASN A 307 -12.15 -4.21 -6.76
CA ASN A 307 -12.52 -4.86 -5.50
C ASN A 307 -11.29 -4.95 -4.60
N PRO A 308 -11.19 -4.12 -3.53
CA PRO A 308 -10.00 -4.09 -2.66
C PRO A 308 -9.81 -5.38 -1.85
N HIS A 309 -10.82 -6.26 -1.79
CA HIS A 309 -10.72 -7.54 -1.10
C HIS A 309 -10.11 -8.65 -1.96
N ARG A 310 -9.76 -8.39 -3.22
CA ARG A 310 -9.24 -9.40 -4.17
C ARG A 310 -8.01 -8.91 -4.91
N ALA A 311 -7.09 -9.83 -5.21
CA ALA A 311 -5.98 -9.56 -6.10
C ALA A 311 -6.49 -9.51 -7.55
N GLU A 312 -6.41 -8.36 -8.20
CA GLU A 312 -6.98 -8.11 -9.53
C GLU A 312 -5.93 -7.69 -10.57
N ALA A 313 -4.64 -7.71 -10.20
CA ALA A 313 -3.59 -7.32 -11.10
C ALA A 313 -3.62 -8.17 -12.40
N GLY A 314 -3.61 -7.47 -13.55
CA GLY A 314 -3.62 -8.13 -14.87
C GLY A 314 -4.97 -8.65 -15.37
N ASN A 315 -6.05 -8.52 -14.62
CA ASN A 315 -7.38 -8.99 -15.05
C ASN A 315 -8.03 -8.02 -16.05
N ARG A 316 -7.45 -7.92 -17.26
CA ARG A 316 -7.94 -7.04 -18.32
C ARG A 316 -9.37 -7.38 -18.77
N VAL A 317 -9.71 -8.67 -18.78
CA VAL A 317 -11.05 -9.12 -19.18
C VAL A 317 -12.12 -8.48 -18.30
N LYS A 318 -11.92 -8.52 -16.97
CA LYS A 318 -12.82 -7.87 -16.02
C LYS A 318 -12.94 -6.37 -16.28
N PHE A 319 -11.80 -5.67 -16.41
CA PHE A 319 -11.81 -4.21 -16.55
C PHE A 319 -12.41 -3.78 -17.87
N ASN A 320 -12.15 -4.48 -18.97
CA ASN A 320 -12.76 -4.21 -20.27
C ASN A 320 -14.28 -4.45 -20.23
N ALA A 321 -14.75 -5.50 -19.55
CA ALA A 321 -16.19 -5.75 -19.38
C ALA A 321 -16.89 -4.62 -18.60
N ILE A 322 -16.22 -4.02 -17.61
CA ILE A 322 -16.75 -2.85 -16.87
C ILE A 322 -16.87 -1.65 -17.82
N CYS A 323 -15.88 -1.37 -18.67
CA CYS A 323 -15.99 -0.31 -19.66
C CYS A 323 -17.17 -0.56 -20.60
N ALA A 324 -17.31 -1.78 -21.12
CA ALA A 324 -18.36 -2.18 -22.04
C ALA A 324 -19.76 -2.11 -21.41
N SER A 325 -19.91 -2.21 -20.09
CA SER A 325 -21.22 -2.10 -19.43
C SER A 325 -21.89 -0.73 -19.60
N CYS A 326 -21.08 0.32 -19.76
CA CYS A 326 -21.56 1.67 -20.04
C CYS A 326 -21.37 2.06 -21.52
N HIS A 327 -20.30 1.58 -22.17
CA HIS A 327 -19.93 1.91 -23.54
C HIS A 327 -20.37 0.82 -24.51
N GLN A 328 -21.70 0.63 -24.63
CA GLN A 328 -22.32 -0.34 -25.57
C GLN A 328 -22.29 0.23 -26.98
N GLY A 329 -21.96 -0.62 -27.95
CA GLY A 329 -22.05 -0.28 -29.39
C GLY A 329 -20.99 0.74 -29.84
N VAL A 330 -19.93 0.95 -29.09
CA VAL A 330 -18.81 1.82 -29.51
C VAL A 330 -18.14 1.20 -30.73
N THR A 331 -18.08 1.96 -31.82
CA THR A 331 -17.31 1.63 -33.01
C THR A 331 -16.08 2.54 -33.07
N HIS A 332 -14.92 1.97 -33.32
CA HIS A 332 -13.73 2.73 -33.60
C HIS A 332 -13.61 2.97 -35.09
N ALA A 333 -13.27 4.20 -35.48
CA ALA A 333 -12.93 4.47 -36.88
C ALA A 333 -11.76 3.57 -37.31
N PRO A 334 -11.72 3.09 -38.58
CA PRO A 334 -10.55 2.36 -39.06
C PRO A 334 -9.35 3.25 -38.93
N ALA A 335 -8.35 2.84 -38.13
CA ALA A 335 -7.09 3.56 -38.05
C ALA A 335 -6.38 3.42 -39.40
N GLU A 336 -5.78 4.49 -39.89
CA GLU A 336 -4.96 4.47 -41.10
C GLU A 336 -3.81 3.47 -40.99
N ASN A 337 -3.43 3.08 -39.76
CA ASN A 337 -2.47 2.02 -39.43
C ASN A 337 -3.15 0.76 -38.91
N ALA A 338 -3.77 0.00 -39.80
CA ALA A 338 -4.50 -1.24 -39.51
C ALA A 338 -3.67 -2.35 -38.79
N THR A 339 -2.36 -2.18 -38.64
CA THR A 339 -1.49 -3.16 -37.99
C THR A 339 -1.67 -3.22 -36.47
N LEU A 340 -2.02 -2.11 -35.83
CA LEU A 340 -2.30 -2.04 -34.39
C LEU A 340 -3.71 -2.54 -34.04
N LEU A 341 -4.63 -2.55 -35.01
CA LEU A 341 -6.00 -2.94 -34.83
C LEU A 341 -6.25 -4.45 -34.94
N LYS A 342 -5.27 -5.23 -35.41
CA LYS A 342 -5.38 -6.69 -35.48
C LYS A 342 -5.35 -7.40 -34.13
N THR A 343 -4.96 -6.72 -33.08
CA THR A 343 -4.99 -7.23 -31.71
C THR A 343 -6.19 -6.66 -30.95
N SER A 344 -7.37 -7.20 -31.24
CA SER A 344 -8.58 -7.12 -30.41
C SER A 344 -9.10 -5.72 -30.07
N PHE A 345 -10.14 -5.27 -30.77
CA PHE A 345 -11.04 -4.14 -30.41
C PHE A 345 -11.65 -4.23 -29.00
N SER A 346 -11.29 -5.24 -28.22
CA SER A 346 -11.81 -5.52 -26.87
C SER A 346 -10.90 -5.07 -25.74
N ASP A 347 -9.70 -4.50 -26.00
CA ASP A 347 -8.79 -4.07 -24.94
C ASP A 347 -8.86 -2.55 -24.69
N CYS A 348 -10.00 -2.12 -24.16
CA CYS A 348 -10.27 -0.71 -23.82
C CYS A 348 -9.15 -0.11 -22.92
N VAL A 349 -8.73 -0.89 -21.93
CA VAL A 349 -7.74 -0.44 -20.95
C VAL A 349 -6.38 -0.16 -21.58
N GLN A 350 -5.99 -0.93 -22.62
CA GLN A 350 -4.70 -0.75 -23.26
C GLN A 350 -4.58 0.60 -23.97
N CYS A 351 -5.65 1.02 -24.63
CA CYS A 351 -5.67 2.25 -25.43
C CYS A 351 -6.11 3.47 -24.62
N HIS A 352 -7.14 3.33 -23.76
CA HIS A 352 -7.73 4.45 -23.05
C HIS A 352 -7.11 4.72 -21.66
N MET A 353 -6.26 3.84 -21.18
CA MET A 353 -5.49 3.96 -19.94
C MET A 353 -4.06 3.45 -20.15
N PRO A 354 -3.26 4.04 -21.06
CA PRO A 354 -1.94 3.51 -21.40
C PRO A 354 -0.98 3.54 -20.19
N LEU A 355 0.08 2.74 -20.27
CA LEU A 355 1.22 2.88 -19.39
C LEU A 355 1.93 4.20 -19.69
N GLN A 356 2.30 4.92 -18.66
CA GLN A 356 3.03 6.19 -18.75
C GLN A 356 4.21 6.17 -17.78
N ASP A 357 5.29 6.84 -18.16
CA ASP A 357 6.46 6.99 -17.32
C ASP A 357 6.15 7.93 -16.14
N SER A 358 6.54 7.52 -14.94
CA SER A 358 6.50 8.38 -13.77
C SER A 358 7.67 9.37 -13.82
N SER A 359 7.37 10.65 -13.66
CA SER A 359 8.39 11.68 -13.47
C SER A 359 8.94 11.68 -12.03
N MET A 360 8.14 11.20 -11.08
CA MET A 360 8.44 11.21 -9.65
C MET A 360 9.17 9.95 -9.18
N MET A 361 8.88 8.79 -9.79
CA MET A 361 9.51 7.53 -9.43
C MET A 361 10.45 7.07 -10.53
N LYS A 362 11.73 7.31 -10.32
CA LYS A 362 12.82 6.86 -11.18
C LYS A 362 13.73 5.93 -10.40
N LEU A 363 14.21 4.90 -11.06
CA LEU A 363 15.12 3.90 -10.51
C LEU A 363 16.49 4.09 -11.11
N GLU A 364 17.51 4.04 -10.28
CA GLU A 364 18.90 3.99 -10.71
C GLU A 364 19.30 2.50 -10.83
N LEU A 365 19.32 1.98 -12.05
CA LEU A 365 19.67 0.60 -12.35
C LEU A 365 21.17 0.43 -12.62
N GLU A 366 21.77 1.42 -13.19
CA GLU A 366 23.22 1.52 -13.45
C GLU A 366 23.67 2.93 -13.06
N LEU A 367 24.97 3.11 -12.88
CA LEU A 367 25.57 4.40 -12.61
C LEU A 367 25.10 5.43 -13.66
N ASP A 368 24.50 6.51 -13.20
CA ASP A 368 23.98 7.63 -14.00
C ASP A 368 22.82 7.30 -14.96
N SER A 369 22.23 6.10 -14.87
CA SER A 369 21.08 5.68 -15.69
C SER A 369 19.80 5.63 -14.88
N LEU A 370 18.90 6.61 -15.12
CA LEU A 370 17.60 6.69 -14.46
C LEU A 370 16.49 6.12 -15.34
N PHE A 371 15.82 5.09 -14.86
CA PHE A 371 14.67 4.48 -15.53
C PHE A 371 13.38 4.90 -14.84
N PRO A 372 12.42 5.49 -15.57
CA PRO A 372 11.12 5.80 -15.02
C PRO A 372 10.31 4.51 -14.77
N VAL A 373 9.61 4.46 -13.63
CA VAL A 373 8.65 3.38 -13.39
C VAL A 373 7.40 3.66 -14.21
N GLN A 374 6.99 2.67 -15.01
CA GLN A 374 5.77 2.77 -15.81
C GLN A 374 4.54 2.41 -14.98
N VAL A 375 3.57 3.30 -14.96
CA VAL A 375 2.31 3.13 -14.25
C VAL A 375 1.14 3.40 -15.21
N ARG A 376 0.09 2.59 -15.09
CA ARG A 376 -1.11 2.81 -15.89
C ARG A 376 -1.85 4.06 -15.42
N THR A 377 -2.08 4.99 -16.35
CA THR A 377 -2.81 6.22 -16.03
C THR A 377 -4.27 5.92 -15.69
N HIS A 378 -4.82 6.69 -14.75
CA HIS A 378 -6.26 6.70 -14.45
C HIS A 378 -6.99 7.90 -15.09
N LYS A 379 -6.29 8.71 -15.87
CA LYS A 379 -6.95 9.64 -16.78
C LYS A 379 -7.44 8.84 -17.98
N ILE A 380 -8.72 8.46 -17.93
CA ILE A 380 -9.38 7.71 -19.01
C ILE A 380 -9.66 8.69 -20.15
N GLY A 381 -9.15 8.40 -21.34
CA GLY A 381 -9.27 9.32 -22.47
C GLY A 381 -8.85 8.71 -23.79
N ILE A 382 -8.83 9.55 -24.84
CA ILE A 382 -8.27 9.21 -26.14
C ILE A 382 -6.83 9.71 -26.11
N TYR A 383 -5.89 8.80 -26.32
CA TYR A 383 -4.47 9.09 -26.44
C TYR A 383 -4.14 9.02 -27.93
N GLY A 384 -3.72 10.17 -28.46
CA GLY A 384 -3.30 10.28 -29.84
C GLY A 384 -2.00 9.57 -30.10
N GLU A 385 -1.77 9.36 -31.32
CA GLU A 385 -0.69 8.71 -32.02
C GLU A 385 0.73 9.20 -31.62
#